data_7105cda24a62723b20a24bd9e96cea76
#
_entry.id   7105cda24a62723b20a24bd9e96cea76
#
_cell.length_a   1.000
_cell.length_b   1.000
_cell.length_c   1.000
_cell.angle_alpha   90.00
_cell.angle_beta   90.00
_cell.angle_gamma   90.00
#
_symmetry.space_group_name_H-M   'P 1'
#
loop_
_entity.id
_entity.type
_entity.pdbx_description
1 polymer ?
#
loop_
_entity_poly.entity_id
_entity_poly.type
_entity_poly.pdbx_seq_one_letter_code
_entity_poly.pdbx_strand_id
1 'polypeptide(L)'
;MAAKRKFDRRAAVRLAAELQGRLRRERRALPALALTTNSSVVTAVANDYSFADIFARQVEALTGRGDIVVGITTSGASANVLRGLRAARRCGAVTVALTGARTEKIKPLADLLLAVPSRDTQRIQEVHILLGHIYCELVERHILGE
;
A
#
# COMPACT_ATOMS: atom_id res chain seq x y z
N MET A 1 -15.15 -21.16 -10.96
CA MET A 1 -15.33 -19.78 -10.46
C MET A 1 -13.98 -19.23 -10.06
N ALA A 2 -13.41 -18.26 -10.79
CA ALA A 2 -12.12 -17.66 -10.45
C ALA A 2 -12.30 -16.78 -9.21
N ALA A 3 -11.59 -17.07 -8.14
CA ALA A 3 -11.60 -16.27 -6.93
C ALA A 3 -11.13 -14.83 -7.27
N LYS A 4 -11.99 -13.83 -7.09
CA LYS A 4 -11.65 -12.43 -7.27
C LYS A 4 -10.53 -12.06 -6.29
N ARG A 5 -9.33 -11.82 -6.82
CA ARG A 5 -8.17 -11.40 -6.03
C ARG A 5 -8.43 -9.98 -5.53
N LYS A 6 -8.55 -9.82 -4.22
CA LYS A 6 -8.85 -8.51 -3.59
C LYS A 6 -7.54 -7.88 -3.10
N PHE A 7 -7.27 -6.63 -3.47
CA PHE A 7 -6.32 -5.76 -2.77
C PHE A 7 -7.04 -5.07 -1.61
N ASP A 8 -6.32 -4.75 -0.55
CA ASP A 8 -6.89 -4.15 0.65
C ASP A 8 -6.91 -2.62 0.56
N ARG A 9 -7.97 -2.09 -0.07
CA ARG A 9 -8.15 -0.64 -0.22
C ARG A 9 -8.43 0.08 1.11
N ARG A 10 -9.04 -0.61 2.09
CA ARG A 10 -9.43 0.01 3.37
C ARG A 10 -8.21 0.34 4.22
N ALA A 11 -7.25 -0.56 4.31
CA ALA A 11 -6.00 -0.32 5.03
C ALA A 11 -5.23 0.87 4.42
N ALA A 12 -5.13 0.97 3.10
CA ALA A 12 -4.44 2.08 2.43
C ALA A 12 -5.08 3.44 2.74
N VAL A 13 -6.42 3.54 2.70
CA VAL A 13 -7.14 4.78 3.00
C VAL A 13 -6.96 5.19 4.46
N ARG A 14 -7.06 4.25 5.40
CA ARG A 14 -6.83 4.54 6.83
C ARG A 14 -5.41 4.99 7.09
N LEU A 15 -4.41 4.29 6.57
CA LEU A 15 -3.01 4.65 6.74
C LEU A 15 -2.74 6.10 6.27
N ALA A 16 -3.27 6.48 5.12
CA ALA A 16 -3.13 7.84 4.62
C ALA A 16 -3.84 8.87 5.51
N ALA A 17 -5.03 8.56 6.01
CA ALA A 17 -5.79 9.44 6.90
C ALA A 17 -5.06 9.68 8.23
N GLU A 18 -4.51 8.62 8.85
CA GLU A 18 -3.76 8.74 10.11
C GLU A 18 -2.47 9.54 9.93
N LEU A 19 -1.80 9.44 8.79
CA LEU A 19 -0.59 10.22 8.51
C LEU A 19 -0.90 11.69 8.19
N GLN A 20 -1.97 11.98 7.45
CA GLN A 20 -2.37 13.36 7.13
C GLN A 20 -3.01 14.09 8.32
N GLY A 21 -3.89 13.42 9.04
CA GLY A 21 -4.47 13.91 10.27
C GLY A 21 -3.54 13.72 11.46
N ARG A 22 -3.94 12.86 12.38
CA ARG A 22 -3.13 12.37 13.51
C ARG A 22 -3.67 11.02 13.97
N LEU A 23 -2.81 10.18 14.53
CA LEU A 23 -3.26 8.95 15.18
C LEU A 23 -3.56 9.20 16.66
N ARG A 24 -2.57 9.64 17.43
CA ARG A 24 -2.67 9.86 18.88
C ARG A 24 -2.18 11.23 19.34
N ARG A 25 -1.16 11.76 18.67
CA ARG A 25 -0.43 12.96 19.10
C ARG A 25 -0.65 14.11 18.13
N GLU A 26 -0.79 15.32 18.66
CA GLU A 26 -0.82 16.52 17.85
C GLU A 26 0.56 16.75 17.21
N ARG A 27 0.61 16.91 15.90
CA ARG A 27 1.82 17.11 15.12
C ARG A 27 1.48 17.72 13.76
N ARG A 28 2.49 18.13 13.01
CA ARG A 28 2.29 18.56 11.62
C ARG A 28 1.72 17.43 10.75
N ALA A 29 0.92 17.79 9.75
CA ALA A 29 0.44 16.86 8.73
C ALA A 29 1.62 16.24 7.97
N LEU A 30 1.52 14.95 7.67
CA LEU A 30 2.50 14.22 6.86
C LEU A 30 1.92 13.94 5.48
N PRO A 31 2.71 14.10 4.40
CA PRO A 31 2.26 13.78 3.06
C PRO A 31 2.01 12.26 2.95
N ALA A 32 0.79 11.89 2.62
CA ALA A 32 0.41 10.51 2.36
C ALA A 32 -0.76 10.46 1.38
N LEU A 33 -0.78 9.50 0.47
CA LEU A 33 -1.84 9.38 -0.53
C LEU A 33 -2.27 7.92 -0.69
N ALA A 34 -3.57 7.67 -0.57
CA ALA A 34 -4.16 6.39 -0.94
C ALA A 34 -4.57 6.41 -2.42
N LEU A 35 -3.87 5.68 -3.27
CA LEU A 35 -4.09 5.65 -4.73
C LEU A 35 -5.43 5.02 -5.14
N THR A 36 -6.28 4.69 -4.18
CA THR A 36 -7.63 4.15 -4.37
C THR A 36 -8.72 5.20 -4.27
N THR A 37 -8.41 6.43 -3.92
CA THR A 37 -9.40 7.47 -3.58
C THR A 37 -9.83 8.30 -4.77
N ASN A 38 -8.98 8.55 -5.73
CA ASN A 38 -9.35 9.24 -6.95
C ASN A 38 -10.04 8.28 -7.93
N SER A 39 -11.36 8.19 -7.82
CA SER A 39 -12.18 7.30 -8.66
C SER A 39 -12.07 7.61 -10.15
N SER A 40 -11.94 8.89 -10.51
CA SER A 40 -11.78 9.29 -11.91
C SER A 40 -10.49 8.73 -12.53
N VAL A 41 -9.35 8.84 -11.83
CA VAL A 41 -8.08 8.28 -12.30
C VAL A 41 -8.17 6.75 -12.38
N VAL A 42 -8.72 6.11 -11.33
CA VAL A 42 -8.83 4.63 -11.30
C VAL A 42 -9.69 4.13 -12.46
N THR A 43 -10.82 4.78 -12.74
CA THR A 43 -11.74 4.35 -13.81
C THR A 43 -11.18 4.66 -15.19
N ALA A 44 -10.60 5.84 -15.41
CA ALA A 44 -9.99 6.22 -16.69
C ALA A 44 -8.83 5.25 -17.04
N VAL A 45 -7.88 5.03 -16.13
CA VAL A 45 -6.76 4.11 -16.38
C VAL A 45 -7.24 2.67 -16.58
N ALA A 46 -8.26 2.23 -15.83
CA ALA A 46 -8.82 0.88 -16.01
C ALA A 46 -9.50 0.69 -17.35
N ASN A 47 -10.14 1.75 -17.89
CA ASN A 47 -10.84 1.74 -19.18
C ASN A 47 -9.85 1.85 -20.36
N ASP A 48 -8.91 2.80 -20.29
CA ASP A 48 -8.03 3.15 -21.42
C ASP A 48 -6.82 2.20 -21.55
N TYR A 49 -6.41 1.58 -20.45
CA TYR A 49 -5.26 0.65 -20.39
C TYR A 49 -5.68 -0.72 -19.84
N SER A 50 -5.60 -0.88 -18.50
CA SER A 50 -6.10 -2.06 -17.82
C SER A 50 -6.26 -1.81 -16.31
N PHE A 51 -7.10 -2.62 -15.66
CA PHE A 51 -7.21 -2.61 -14.19
C PHE A 51 -5.88 -2.97 -13.49
N ALA A 52 -4.98 -3.65 -14.18
CA ALA A 52 -3.66 -3.96 -13.65
C ALA A 52 -2.72 -2.74 -13.58
N ASP A 53 -3.02 -1.66 -14.31
CA ASP A 53 -2.19 -0.46 -14.42
C ASP A 53 -2.64 0.70 -13.52
N ILE A 54 -3.80 0.59 -12.87
CA ILE A 54 -4.41 1.67 -12.07
C ILE A 54 -3.49 2.28 -11.01
N PHE A 55 -2.58 1.50 -10.43
CA PHE A 55 -1.60 1.99 -9.46
C PHE A 55 -0.27 2.35 -10.11
N ALA A 56 0.19 1.58 -11.09
CA ALA A 56 1.47 1.84 -11.75
C ALA A 56 1.49 3.23 -12.40
N ARG A 57 0.43 3.63 -13.11
CA ARG A 57 0.30 4.95 -13.73
C ARG A 57 0.36 6.10 -12.71
N GLN A 58 -0.31 5.93 -11.56
CA GLN A 58 -0.29 6.94 -10.49
C GLN A 58 1.09 7.02 -9.82
N VAL A 59 1.72 5.88 -9.57
CA VAL A 59 3.09 5.81 -9.02
C VAL A 59 4.07 6.50 -9.96
N GLU A 60 4.04 6.22 -11.26
CA GLU A 60 4.91 6.86 -12.26
C GLU A 60 4.74 8.39 -12.31
N ALA A 61 3.52 8.89 -12.07
CA ALA A 61 3.23 10.31 -12.10
C ALA A 61 3.60 11.06 -10.81
N LEU A 62 3.55 10.39 -9.66
CA LEU A 62 3.57 11.05 -8.35
C LEU A 62 4.77 10.69 -7.48
N THR A 63 5.54 9.65 -7.83
CA THR A 63 6.55 9.07 -6.94
C THR A 63 7.97 9.33 -7.44
N GLY A 64 8.88 9.64 -6.52
CA GLY A 64 10.30 9.85 -6.79
C GLY A 64 11.21 9.24 -5.71
N ARG A 65 12.51 9.55 -5.80
CA ARG A 65 13.49 9.15 -4.79
C ARG A 65 13.17 9.80 -3.44
N GLY A 66 13.25 9.00 -2.38
CA GLY A 66 12.91 9.42 -1.02
C GLY A 66 11.47 9.13 -0.63
N ASP A 67 10.62 8.74 -1.57
CA ASP A 67 9.25 8.31 -1.26
C ASP A 67 9.19 6.84 -0.85
N ILE A 68 8.11 6.48 -0.17
CA ILE A 68 7.78 5.12 0.23
C ILE A 68 6.47 4.71 -0.43
N VAL A 69 6.48 3.60 -1.15
CA VAL A 69 5.27 3.01 -1.74
C VAL A 69 4.90 1.73 -1.00
N VAL A 70 3.71 1.74 -0.39
CA VAL A 70 3.19 0.60 0.37
C VAL A 70 2.19 -0.18 -0.47
N GLY A 71 2.54 -1.40 -0.85
CA GLY A 71 1.66 -2.34 -1.57
C GLY A 71 0.94 -3.29 -0.62
N ILE A 72 -0.41 -3.23 -0.56
CA ILE A 72 -1.21 -4.03 0.35
C ILE A 72 -2.08 -5.03 -0.42
N THR A 73 -1.88 -6.31 -0.19
CA THR A 73 -2.64 -7.39 -0.86
C THR A 73 -2.70 -8.65 -0.01
N THR A 74 -3.87 -9.23 0.17
CA THR A 74 -4.01 -10.47 0.95
C THR A 74 -3.50 -11.70 0.22
N SER A 75 -3.47 -11.68 -1.12
CA SER A 75 -3.07 -12.83 -1.95
C SER A 75 -1.59 -12.85 -2.35
N GLY A 76 -0.84 -11.76 -2.13
CA GLY A 76 0.52 -11.58 -2.63
C GLY A 76 0.66 -11.62 -4.17
N ALA A 77 -0.46 -11.60 -4.91
CA ALA A 77 -0.47 -11.84 -6.36
C ALA A 77 -1.43 -10.91 -7.14
N SER A 78 -1.90 -9.81 -6.52
CA SER A 78 -2.75 -8.82 -7.21
C SER A 78 -1.94 -8.07 -8.26
N ALA A 79 -2.29 -8.22 -9.54
CA ALA A 79 -1.50 -7.71 -10.66
C ALA A 79 -1.28 -6.19 -10.58
N ASN A 80 -2.31 -5.43 -10.19
CA ASN A 80 -2.22 -3.98 -10.00
C ASN A 80 -1.22 -3.58 -8.90
N VAL A 81 -1.21 -4.28 -7.75
CA VAL A 81 -0.25 -4.03 -6.68
C VAL A 81 1.17 -4.39 -7.13
N LEU A 82 1.35 -5.54 -7.77
CA LEU A 82 2.67 -5.96 -8.28
C LEU A 82 3.21 -4.99 -9.33
N ARG A 83 2.38 -4.48 -10.25
CA ARG A 83 2.78 -3.47 -11.24
C ARG A 83 3.11 -2.13 -10.56
N GLY A 84 2.33 -1.70 -9.56
CA GLY A 84 2.61 -0.50 -8.77
C GLY A 84 3.96 -0.57 -8.06
N LEU A 85 4.28 -1.68 -7.39
CA LEU A 85 5.58 -1.87 -6.74
C LEU A 85 6.75 -1.90 -7.74
N ARG A 86 6.58 -2.50 -8.93
CA ARG A 86 7.59 -2.43 -10.00
C ARG A 86 7.83 -0.99 -10.49
N ALA A 87 6.76 -0.22 -10.65
CA ALA A 87 6.85 1.19 -11.01
C ALA A 87 7.59 1.98 -9.93
N ALA A 88 7.25 1.79 -8.65
CA ALA A 88 7.92 2.43 -7.53
C ALA A 88 9.43 2.19 -7.51
N ARG A 89 9.87 0.96 -7.72
CA ARG A 89 11.29 0.62 -7.83
C ARG A 89 11.98 1.34 -9.00
N ARG A 90 11.32 1.45 -10.15
CA ARG A 90 11.87 2.21 -11.30
C ARG A 90 11.99 3.70 -10.99
N CYS A 91 11.07 4.26 -10.20
CA CYS A 91 11.11 5.65 -9.75
C CYS A 91 12.13 5.89 -8.61
N GLY A 92 12.77 4.85 -8.08
CA GLY A 92 13.75 4.95 -7.00
C GLY A 92 13.14 5.11 -5.60
N ALA A 93 11.85 4.80 -5.45
CA ALA A 93 11.18 4.79 -4.14
C ALA A 93 11.48 3.50 -3.36
N VAL A 94 11.41 3.59 -2.03
CA VAL A 94 11.43 2.43 -1.13
C VAL A 94 10.10 1.69 -1.23
N THR A 95 10.17 0.38 -1.36
CA THR A 95 8.96 -0.45 -1.49
C THR A 95 8.70 -1.28 -0.25
N VAL A 96 7.50 -1.14 0.30
CA VAL A 96 7.01 -1.92 1.43
C VAL A 96 5.83 -2.77 0.96
N ALA A 97 5.79 -4.04 1.31
CA ALA A 97 4.68 -4.91 0.98
C ALA A 97 4.06 -5.55 2.22
N LEU A 98 2.73 -5.46 2.32
CA LEU A 98 1.90 -6.19 3.29
C LEU A 98 1.12 -7.27 2.55
N THR A 99 1.26 -8.53 3.00
CA THR A 99 0.62 -9.67 2.34
C THR A 99 0.20 -10.76 3.33
N GLY A 100 -0.53 -11.77 2.84
CA GLY A 100 -0.73 -13.02 3.57
C GLY A 100 0.45 -13.99 3.38
N ALA A 101 0.22 -15.28 3.65
CA ALA A 101 1.26 -16.31 3.62
C ALA A 101 1.90 -16.56 2.24
N ARG A 102 1.25 -16.11 1.15
CA ARG A 102 1.79 -16.27 -0.22
C ARG A 102 2.67 -15.08 -0.57
N THR A 103 3.97 -15.28 -0.66
CA THR A 103 4.96 -14.21 -0.83
C THR A 103 5.73 -14.28 -2.14
N GLU A 104 5.65 -15.35 -2.88
CA GLU A 104 6.54 -15.71 -4.00
C GLU A 104 6.61 -14.63 -5.09
N LYS A 105 5.46 -14.01 -5.41
CA LYS A 105 5.37 -12.98 -6.46
C LYS A 105 5.67 -11.58 -5.99
N ILE A 106 5.42 -11.26 -4.71
CA ILE A 106 5.56 -9.92 -4.17
C ILE A 106 6.92 -9.69 -3.50
N LYS A 107 7.50 -10.73 -2.88
CA LYS A 107 8.79 -10.65 -2.18
C LYS A 107 9.91 -10.04 -3.02
N PRO A 108 10.12 -10.41 -4.31
CA PRO A 108 11.17 -9.80 -5.13
C PRO A 108 10.98 -8.31 -5.43
N LEU A 109 9.79 -7.76 -5.14
CA LEU A 109 9.42 -6.38 -5.42
C LEU A 109 9.41 -5.48 -4.17
N ALA A 110 9.71 -6.03 -2.99
CA ALA A 110 9.65 -5.32 -1.72
C ALA A 110 11.02 -5.23 -1.07
N ASP A 111 11.41 -4.04 -0.69
CA ASP A 111 12.60 -3.81 0.15
C ASP A 111 12.29 -4.23 1.59
N LEU A 112 11.04 -4.03 2.04
CA LEU A 112 10.52 -4.55 3.32
C LEU A 112 9.22 -5.34 3.06
N LEU A 113 9.19 -6.59 3.53
CA LEU A 113 8.03 -7.47 3.43
C LEU A 113 7.47 -7.82 4.81
N LEU A 114 6.20 -7.51 5.03
CA LEU A 114 5.43 -7.92 6.20
C LEU A 114 4.39 -8.96 5.77
N ALA A 115 4.64 -10.22 6.08
CA ALA A 115 3.78 -11.33 5.70
C ALA A 115 3.02 -11.89 6.91
N VAL A 116 1.71 -11.87 6.83
CA VAL A 116 0.83 -12.50 7.83
C VAL A 116 0.79 -14.01 7.56
N PRO A 117 1.10 -14.89 8.52
CA PRO A 117 1.15 -16.33 8.31
C PRO A 117 -0.26 -16.96 8.25
N SER A 118 -1.11 -16.42 7.40
CA SER A 118 -2.49 -16.85 7.19
C SER A 118 -2.86 -16.84 5.71
N ARG A 119 -3.85 -17.67 5.35
CA ARG A 119 -4.50 -17.68 4.03
C ARG A 119 -5.95 -17.18 4.09
N ASP A 120 -6.44 -16.93 5.29
CA ASP A 120 -7.76 -16.34 5.52
C ASP A 120 -7.71 -14.83 5.30
N THR A 121 -8.49 -14.36 4.33
CA THR A 121 -8.50 -12.96 3.91
C THR A 121 -8.88 -12.02 5.06
N GLN A 122 -9.86 -12.40 5.89
CA GLN A 122 -10.32 -11.58 7.00
C GLN A 122 -9.22 -11.42 8.06
N ARG A 123 -8.59 -12.51 8.46
CA ARG A 123 -7.48 -12.51 9.43
C ARG A 123 -6.29 -11.68 8.93
N ILE A 124 -5.97 -11.80 7.64
CA ILE A 124 -4.90 -11.02 7.02
C ILE A 124 -5.24 -9.52 7.08
N GLN A 125 -6.46 -9.13 6.73
CA GLN A 125 -6.90 -7.74 6.72
C GLN A 125 -6.91 -7.11 8.12
N GLU A 126 -7.32 -7.86 9.14
CA GLU A 126 -7.26 -7.41 10.55
C GLU A 126 -5.83 -7.11 10.99
N VAL A 127 -4.90 -8.00 10.65
CA VAL A 127 -3.47 -7.79 10.94
C VAL A 127 -2.89 -6.64 10.11
N HIS A 128 -3.27 -6.47 8.84
CA HIS A 128 -2.83 -5.34 8.03
C HIS A 128 -3.22 -3.99 8.64
N ILE A 129 -4.45 -3.87 9.18
CA ILE A 129 -4.91 -2.65 9.86
C ILE A 129 -4.11 -2.43 11.14
N LEU A 130 -3.89 -3.47 11.94
CA LEU A 130 -3.09 -3.40 13.17
C LEU A 130 -1.66 -2.93 12.86
N LEU A 131 -0.99 -3.54 11.87
CA LEU A 131 0.35 -3.13 11.42
C LEU A 131 0.37 -1.68 10.95
N GLY A 132 -0.68 -1.24 10.23
CA GLY A 132 -0.84 0.15 9.80
C GLY A 132 -0.88 1.12 10.99
N HIS A 133 -1.65 0.84 12.04
CA HIS A 133 -1.70 1.67 13.24
C HIS A 133 -0.36 1.68 13.99
N ILE A 134 0.30 0.52 14.15
CA ILE A 134 1.63 0.44 14.76
C ILE A 134 2.64 1.30 13.97
N TYR A 135 2.61 1.21 12.64
CA TYR A 135 3.47 2.02 11.78
C TYR A 135 3.22 3.52 11.99
N CYS A 136 1.97 3.97 11.99
CA CYS A 136 1.64 5.38 12.22
C CYS A 136 2.08 5.84 13.62
N GLU A 137 1.92 5.02 14.66
CA GLU A 137 2.38 5.33 16.01
C GLU A 137 3.91 5.49 16.07
N LEU A 138 4.66 4.57 15.44
CA LEU A 138 6.12 4.66 15.40
C LEU A 138 6.60 5.90 14.63
N VAL A 139 5.94 6.26 13.54
CA VAL A 139 6.23 7.49 12.79
C VAL A 139 5.95 8.73 13.64
N GLU A 140 4.82 8.77 14.36
CA GLU A 140 4.51 9.89 15.28
C GLU A 140 5.60 10.04 16.36
N ARG A 141 5.98 8.96 17.03
CA ARG A 141 7.04 8.97 18.03
C ARG A 141 8.36 9.48 17.46
N HIS A 142 8.77 8.95 16.32
CA HIS A 142 10.01 9.36 15.67
C HIS A 142 10.03 10.85 15.33
N ILE A 143 8.93 11.41 14.83
CA ILE A 143 8.83 12.83 14.48
C ILE A 143 8.84 13.73 15.70
N LEU A 144 8.29 13.25 16.82
CA LEU A 144 8.24 13.97 18.09
C LEU A 144 9.52 13.80 18.93
N GLY A 145 10.48 12.98 18.49
CA GLY A 145 11.75 12.74 19.18
C GLY A 145 11.60 11.83 20.40
N GLU A 146 10.60 10.94 20.41
CA GLU A 146 10.31 9.99 21.49
C GLU A 146 10.92 8.60 21.21
#